data_d54db59a95db9c842c3a1471714257d7
#
_entry.id   d54db59a95db9c842c3a1471714257d7
#
_cell.length_a   1.000
_cell.length_b   1.000
_cell.length_c   1.000
_cell.angle_alpha   90.00
_cell.angle_beta   90.00
_cell.angle_gamma   90.00
#
_symmetry.space_group_name_H-M   'P 1'
#
loop_
_entity.id
_entity.type
_entity.pdbx_description
1 polymer ?
#
loop_
_entity_poly.entity_id
_entity_poly.type
_entity_poly.pdbx_seq_one_letter_code
_entity_poly.pdbx_strand_id
1 'polypeptide(L)' 'MWTLADFYHSKEWEAFRRVIIEERTDADGFIRDEITGKPILRMYDIILHHKIFLTEENVNDREISLNPDNIQIVSHKTHN' A
#
# COMPACT_ATOMS: atom_id res chain seq x y z
N MET A 1 -19.18 -8.05 -1.61
CA MET A 1 -18.50 -6.99 -2.38
C MET A 1 -18.12 -5.85 -1.43
N TRP A 2 -17.00 -5.20 -1.70
CA TRP A 2 -16.56 -4.09 -0.85
C TRP A 2 -17.04 -2.75 -1.37
N THR A 3 -17.42 -1.86 -0.43
CA THR A 3 -17.27 -0.43 -0.66
C THR A 3 -15.81 -0.06 -0.43
N LEU A 4 -15.40 1.17 -0.78
CA LEU A 4 -14.01 1.62 -0.47
C LEU A 4 -13.71 1.52 1.03
N ALA A 5 -14.64 1.97 1.87
CA ALA A 5 -14.44 1.91 3.32
C ALA A 5 -14.31 0.46 3.82
N ASP A 6 -15.15 -0.44 3.34
CA ASP A 6 -15.09 -1.85 3.72
C ASP A 6 -13.79 -2.49 3.25
N PHE A 7 -13.31 -2.15 2.07
CA PHE A 7 -12.07 -2.69 1.54
C PHE A 7 -10.89 -2.38 2.47
N TYR A 8 -10.73 -1.13 2.89
CA TYR A 8 -9.62 -0.73 3.74
C TYR A 8 -9.69 -1.28 5.16
N HIS A 9 -10.85 -1.81 5.58
CA HIS A 9 -11.02 -2.52 6.85
C HIS A 9 -11.04 -4.03 6.68
N SER A 10 -10.84 -4.55 5.48
CA SER A 10 -10.95 -5.97 5.18
C SER A 10 -9.71 -6.74 5.64
N LYS A 11 -9.90 -8.04 5.92
CA LYS A 11 -8.80 -8.95 6.20
C LYS A 11 -7.88 -9.13 5.00
N GLU A 12 -8.46 -9.08 3.81
CA GLU A 12 -7.74 -9.20 2.55
C GLU A 12 -6.75 -8.05 2.37
N TRP A 13 -7.20 -6.83 2.63
CA TRP A 13 -6.31 -5.66 2.56
C TRP A 13 -5.21 -5.73 3.62
N GLU A 14 -5.54 -6.10 4.86
CA GLU A 14 -4.53 -6.23 5.92
C GLU A 14 -3.46 -7.27 5.58
N ALA A 15 -3.88 -8.44 5.08
CA ALA A 15 -2.95 -9.50 4.69
C ALA A 15 -2.07 -9.05 3.52
N PHE A 16 -2.66 -8.42 2.52
CA PHE A 16 -1.95 -7.90 1.36
C PHE A 16 -0.92 -6.84 1.78
N ARG A 17 -1.32 -5.89 2.61
CA ARG A 17 -0.44 -4.85 3.14
C ARG A 17 0.77 -5.45 3.85
N ARG A 18 0.54 -6.45 4.70
CA ARG A 18 1.60 -7.12 5.44
C ARG A 18 2.63 -7.77 4.50
N VAL A 19 2.14 -8.48 3.49
CA VAL A 19 3.00 -9.15 2.52
C VAL A 19 3.82 -8.13 1.72
N ILE A 20 3.20 -7.06 1.27
CA ILE A 20 3.91 -6.00 0.52
C ILE A 20 5.03 -5.39 1.36
N ILE A 21 4.74 -5.07 2.62
CA ILE A 21 5.74 -4.50 3.52
C ILE A 21 6.90 -5.48 3.74
N GLU A 22 6.61 -6.75 3.98
CA GLU A 22 7.64 -7.78 4.15
C GLU A 22 8.51 -7.92 2.91
N GLU A 23 7.89 -8.00 1.74
CA GLU A 23 8.64 -8.18 0.49
C GLU A 23 9.51 -6.98 0.12
N ARG A 24 9.07 -5.77 0.49
CA ARG A 24 9.78 -4.54 0.12
C ARG A 24 10.70 -4.01 1.23
N THR A 25 10.74 -4.67 2.38
CA THR A 25 11.74 -4.39 3.42
C THR A 25 13.11 -4.79 2.88
N ASP A 26 14.09 -3.89 2.94
CA ASP A 26 15.42 -4.15 2.41
C ASP A 26 16.26 -5.00 3.37
N ALA A 27 17.50 -5.34 2.94
CA ALA A 27 18.39 -6.19 3.71
C ALA A 27 18.76 -5.60 5.06
N ASP A 28 18.69 -4.27 5.21
CA ASP A 28 18.99 -3.58 6.47
C ASP A 28 17.76 -3.46 7.38
N GLY A 29 16.63 -3.98 6.95
CA GLY A 29 15.38 -3.95 7.71
C GLY A 29 14.54 -2.69 7.55
N PHE A 30 14.83 -1.87 6.53
CA PHE A 30 14.09 -0.64 6.28
C PHE A 30 13.07 -0.79 5.16
N ILE A 31 11.91 -0.19 5.37
CA ILE A 31 10.96 0.15 4.31
C ILE A 31 11.33 1.54 3.79
N ARG A 32 11.37 1.71 2.46
CA ARG A 32 11.77 2.98 1.86
C ARG A 32 10.62 3.60 1.08
N ASP A 33 10.56 4.92 1.15
CA ASP A 33 9.72 5.71 0.25
C ASP A 33 10.25 5.51 -1.17
N GLU A 34 9.41 5.02 -2.07
CA GLU A 34 9.85 4.62 -3.42
C GLU A 34 10.10 5.83 -4.34
N ILE A 35 9.66 7.01 -3.94
CA ILE A 35 9.90 8.24 -4.69
C ILE A 35 11.22 8.88 -4.26
N THR A 36 11.47 8.98 -2.96
CA THR A 36 12.65 9.67 -2.41
C THR A 36 13.82 8.76 -2.11
N GLY A 37 13.57 7.45 -1.95
CA GLY A 37 14.59 6.49 -1.51
C GLY A 37 14.89 6.54 -0.02
N LYS A 38 14.27 7.44 0.74
CA LYS A 38 14.54 7.60 2.17
C LYS A 38 13.79 6.54 2.98
N PRO A 39 14.38 6.06 4.08
CA PRO A 39 13.70 5.10 4.94
C PRO A 39 12.49 5.76 5.63
N ILE A 40 11.43 4.98 5.77
CA ILE A 40 10.25 5.38 6.52
C ILE A 40 10.39 4.72 7.89
N LEU A 41 10.60 5.53 8.92
CA LEU A 41 11.04 5.04 10.23
C LEU A 41 9.89 4.62 11.14
N ARG A 42 8.66 4.99 10.80
CA ARG A 42 7.48 4.73 11.65
C ARG A 42 6.39 4.06 10.85
N MET A 43 5.81 3.01 11.42
CA MET A 43 4.78 2.22 10.74
C MET A 43 3.59 3.08 10.28
N TYR A 44 3.18 4.05 11.08
CA TYR A 44 2.05 4.90 10.73
C TYR A 44 2.33 5.85 9.55
N ASP A 45 3.60 6.02 9.19
CA ASP A 45 3.99 6.82 8.03
C ASP A 45 4.06 6.01 6.74
N ILE A 46 3.92 4.69 6.82
CA ILE A 46 3.97 3.82 5.64
C ILE A 46 2.61 3.84 4.96
N ILE A 47 2.57 4.37 3.74
CA ILE A 47 1.35 4.42 2.94
C ILE A 47 1.53 3.52 1.72
N LEU A 48 0.59 2.61 1.51
CA LEU A 48 0.48 1.83 0.28
C LEU A 48 -0.44 2.59 -0.67
N HIS A 49 0.17 3.32 -1.58
CA HIS A 49 -0.54 4.14 -2.55
C HIS A 49 -0.88 3.31 -3.79
N HIS A 50 -2.15 3.29 -4.17
CA HIS A 50 -2.58 2.69 -5.44
C HIS A 50 -2.27 3.67 -6.58
N LYS A 51 -1.43 3.25 -7.52
CA LYS A 51 -1.08 4.09 -8.69
C LYS A 51 -2.32 4.35 -9.54
N ILE A 52 -3.12 3.32 -9.79
CA ILE A 52 -4.47 3.45 -10.32
C ILE A 52 -5.36 3.60 -9.09
N PHE A 53 -5.94 4.78 -8.90
CA PHE A 53 -6.73 5.09 -7.72
C PHE A 53 -7.92 4.16 -7.60
N LEU A 54 -8.21 3.73 -6.37
CA LEU A 54 -9.40 2.94 -6.10
C LEU A 54 -10.65 3.82 -6.14
N THR A 55 -11.68 3.26 -6.73
CA THR A 55 -13.01 3.84 -6.82
C THR A 55 -14.03 2.79 -6.40
N GLU A 56 -15.28 3.21 -6.21
CA GLU A 56 -16.35 2.24 -5.93
C GLU A 56 -16.53 1.27 -7.09
N GLU A 57 -16.21 1.68 -8.32
CA GLU A 57 -16.35 0.84 -9.51
C GLU A 57 -15.22 -0.20 -9.63
N ASN A 58 -14.00 0.10 -9.18
CA ASN A 58 -12.85 -0.79 -9.41
C ASN A 58 -12.33 -1.50 -8.16
N VAL A 59 -12.81 -1.15 -6.97
CA VAL A 59 -12.28 -1.69 -5.71
C VAL A 59 -12.43 -3.21 -5.62
N ASN A 60 -13.43 -3.78 -6.28
CA ASN A 60 -13.66 -5.23 -6.32
C ASN A 60 -12.92 -5.93 -7.45
N ASP A 61 -12.25 -5.19 -8.31
CA ASP A 61 -11.31 -5.76 -9.28
C ASP A 61 -9.97 -5.98 -8.58
N ARG A 62 -9.68 -7.23 -8.24
CA ARG A 62 -8.48 -7.57 -7.47
C ARG A 62 -7.19 -7.32 -8.24
N GLU A 63 -7.24 -7.28 -9.56
CA GLU A 63 -6.08 -6.90 -10.38
C GLU A 63 -5.74 -5.41 -10.26
N ILE A 64 -6.64 -4.63 -9.68
CA ILE A 64 -6.42 -3.21 -9.36
C ILE A 64 -6.21 -3.04 -7.87
N SER A 65 -7.12 -3.58 -7.05
CA SER A 65 -7.12 -3.32 -5.60
C SER A 65 -6.07 -4.11 -4.84
N LEU A 66 -5.75 -5.34 -5.27
CA LEU A 66 -4.82 -6.25 -4.59
C LEU A 66 -3.70 -6.71 -5.53
N ASN A 67 -3.21 -5.82 -6.37
CA ASN A 67 -2.12 -6.10 -7.28
C ASN A 67 -0.85 -5.38 -6.80
N PRO A 68 0.22 -6.12 -6.46
CA PRO A 68 1.48 -5.51 -6.03
C PRO A 68 2.03 -4.49 -7.02
N ASP A 69 1.85 -4.73 -8.31
CA ASP A 69 2.35 -3.82 -9.35
C ASP A 69 1.61 -2.48 -9.38
N ASN A 70 0.44 -2.41 -8.75
CA ASN A 70 -0.33 -1.17 -8.62
C ASN A 70 -0.05 -0.43 -7.32
N ILE A 71 0.90 -0.92 -6.51
CA ILE A 71 1.21 -0.33 -5.20
C ILE A 71 2.56 0.36 -5.25
N GLN A 72 2.57 1.59 -4.75
CA GLN A 72 3.80 2.34 -4.49
C GLN A 72 3.83 2.71 -3.02
N ILE A 73 4.92 2.38 -2.34
CA ILE A 73 5.08 2.73 -0.92
C ILE A 73 5.63 4.14 -0.84
N VAL A 74 4.96 4.98 -0.07
CA VAL A 74 5.36 6.37 0.15
C VAL A 74 5.13 6.74 1.62
N SER A 75 5.81 7.78 2.08
CA SER A 75 5.54 8.37 3.39
C SER A 75 4.37 9.35 3.30
N HIS A 76 3.79 9.71 4.44
CA HIS A 76 2.76 10.75 4.50
C HIS A 76 3.24 12.05 3.85
N LYS A 77 4.47 12.44 4.12
CA LYS A 77 5.04 13.67 3.58
C LYS A 77 5.10 13.66 2.06
N THR A 78 5.50 12.54 1.49
CA THR A 78 5.60 12.38 0.02
C THR A 78 4.21 12.27 -0.60
N HIS A 79 3.29 11.56 0.06
CA HIS A 79 1.93 11.34 -0.41
C HIS A 79 1.13 12.65 -0.48
N ASN A 80 1.33 13.53 0.47
CA ASN A 80 0.66 14.83 0.49
C ASN A 80 1.41 15.85 -0.37
#